data_c98c3d426539b97f84ba2c32de903d67
#
_entry.id   c98c3d426539b97f84ba2c32de903d67
#
_cell.length_a   1.000
_cell.length_b   1.000
_cell.length_c   1.000
_cell.angle_alpha   90.00
_cell.angle_beta   90.00
_cell.angle_gamma   90.00
#
_symmetry.space_group_name_H-M   'P 1'
#
loop_
_entity.id
_entity.type
_entity.pdbx_description
1 polymer ?
#
loop_
_entity_poly.entity_id
_entity_poly.type
_entity_poly.pdbx_seq_one_letter_code
_entity_poly.pdbx_strand_id
1 'polypeptide(L)'
;MKLLFKFDDSSFYKSTCVFLNDENHSWRDEYVRIYLDILKFDSSITLADLSIDKDYVSTDVMDAVIDKDKVYLGFSLHLPEDRPADYDPSKEIYYIIDREELMYLARRWYSFIERPVELKRPNYQEIIDSEEAYK
;
A
#
# COMPACT_ATOMS: atom_id res chain seq x y z
N MET A 1 -10.99 5.48 -2.94
CA MET A 1 -9.76 6.09 -2.39
C MET A 1 -8.99 6.72 -3.52
N LYS A 2 -8.66 7.99 -3.39
CA LYS A 2 -7.92 8.73 -4.42
C LYS A 2 -6.58 9.17 -3.87
N LEU A 3 -5.52 8.79 -4.55
CA LEU A 3 -4.14 9.08 -4.16
C LEU A 3 -3.45 9.93 -5.22
N LEU A 4 -2.50 10.73 -4.78
CA LEU A 4 -1.64 11.50 -5.65
C LEU A 4 -0.22 10.96 -5.54
N PHE A 5 0.31 10.49 -6.66
CA PHE A 5 1.72 10.09 -6.76
C PHE A 5 2.49 11.27 -7.35
N LYS A 6 3.56 11.65 -6.69
CA LYS A 6 4.37 12.80 -7.13
C LYS A 6 5.84 12.59 -6.77
N PHE A 7 6.70 13.36 -7.41
CA PHE A 7 8.12 13.45 -7.02
C PHE A 7 8.32 14.73 -6.23
N ASP A 8 9.08 14.64 -5.14
CA ASP A 8 9.39 15.82 -4.35
C ASP A 8 10.44 16.68 -5.06
N ASP A 9 10.73 17.86 -4.52
CA ASP A 9 11.70 18.81 -5.09
C ASP A 9 13.10 18.65 -4.46
N SER A 10 13.34 17.54 -3.75
CA SER A 10 14.67 17.25 -3.23
C SER A 10 15.65 16.93 -4.35
N SER A 11 16.94 16.92 -4.04
CA SER A 11 17.99 16.61 -5.01
C SER A 11 17.82 15.25 -5.68
N PHE A 12 17.10 14.34 -5.05
CA PHE A 12 16.90 12.98 -5.55
C PHE A 12 15.52 12.75 -6.14
N TYR A 13 14.65 13.75 -6.12
CA TYR A 13 13.27 13.66 -6.63
C TYR A 13 12.57 12.37 -6.17
N LYS A 14 12.47 12.23 -4.84
CA LYS A 14 11.86 11.03 -4.25
C LYS A 14 10.39 10.92 -4.61
N SER A 15 9.97 9.71 -4.94
CA SER A 15 8.55 9.41 -5.16
C SER A 15 7.81 9.46 -3.83
N THR A 16 6.66 10.11 -3.81
CA THR A 16 5.80 10.20 -2.64
C THR A 16 4.35 9.92 -3.00
N CYS A 17 3.62 9.35 -2.06
CA CYS A 17 2.21 9.05 -2.21
C CYS A 17 1.45 9.77 -1.09
N VAL A 18 0.47 10.60 -1.47
CA VAL A 18 -0.36 11.33 -0.52
C VAL A 18 -1.81 11.24 -0.94
N PHE A 19 -2.74 11.52 -0.02
CA PHE A 19 -4.14 11.66 -0.38
C PHE A 19 -4.36 13.00 -1.07
N LEU A 20 -5.35 13.02 -1.98
CA LEU A 20 -5.78 14.29 -2.55
C LEU A 20 -6.34 15.19 -1.45
N ASN A 21 -6.10 16.51 -1.58
CA ASN A 21 -6.44 17.47 -0.53
C ASN A 21 -7.92 17.49 -0.18
N ASP A 22 -8.79 17.21 -1.14
CA ASP A 22 -10.24 17.18 -0.95
C ASP A 22 -10.77 15.78 -0.67
N GLU A 23 -9.89 14.79 -0.54
CA GLU A 23 -10.31 13.42 -0.28
C GLU A 23 -10.68 13.24 1.18
N ASN A 24 -11.90 12.79 1.42
CA ASN A 24 -12.37 12.47 2.76
C ASN A 24 -11.91 11.07 3.14
N HIS A 25 -10.92 10.99 4.01
CA HIS A 25 -10.37 9.71 4.43
C HIS A 25 -10.19 9.67 5.96
N SER A 26 -10.22 8.45 6.52
CA SER A 26 -9.94 8.23 7.93
C SER A 26 -8.45 8.05 8.17
N TRP A 27 -8.03 8.12 9.43
CA TRP A 27 -6.63 7.86 9.79
C TRP A 27 -6.19 6.43 9.42
N ARG A 28 -7.13 5.48 9.36
CA ARG A 28 -6.82 4.09 8.99
C ARG A 28 -6.50 3.95 7.51
N ASP A 29 -7.04 4.81 6.67
CA ASP A 29 -6.72 4.80 5.23
C ASP A 29 -5.23 5.09 5.00
N GLU A 30 -4.58 5.78 5.93
CA GLU A 30 -3.14 6.03 5.88
C GLU A 30 -2.32 4.74 5.82
N TYR A 31 -2.85 3.63 6.32
CA TYR A 31 -2.14 2.35 6.27
C TYR A 31 -1.84 1.92 4.83
N VAL A 32 -2.76 2.19 3.89
CA VAL A 32 -2.53 1.90 2.48
C VAL A 32 -1.38 2.75 1.95
N ARG A 33 -1.41 4.04 2.23
CA ARG A 33 -0.35 4.96 1.81
C ARG A 33 1.01 4.56 2.39
N ILE A 34 1.04 4.23 3.67
CA ILE A 34 2.27 3.80 4.34
C ILE A 34 2.80 2.51 3.71
N TYR A 35 1.92 1.55 3.45
CA TYR A 35 2.32 0.29 2.83
C TYR A 35 2.95 0.53 1.45
N LEU A 36 2.32 1.35 0.62
CA LEU A 36 2.87 1.68 -0.69
C LEU A 36 4.22 2.38 -0.59
N ASP A 37 4.37 3.30 0.36
CA ASP A 37 5.63 4.00 0.57
C ASP A 37 6.74 3.05 1.00
N ILE A 38 6.42 2.05 1.83
CA ILE A 38 7.40 1.05 2.27
C ILE A 38 7.80 0.14 1.11
N LEU A 39 6.87 -0.20 0.22
CA LEU A 39 7.15 -1.10 -0.91
C LEU A 39 8.29 -0.60 -1.79
N LYS A 40 8.50 0.70 -1.91
CA LYS A 40 9.59 1.23 -2.73
C LYS A 40 10.97 0.89 -2.19
N PHE A 41 11.07 0.54 -0.90
CA PHE A 41 12.33 0.19 -0.24
C PHE A 41 12.47 -1.31 0.01
N ASP A 42 11.43 -2.10 -0.23
CA ASP A 42 11.42 -3.53 0.06
C ASP A 42 11.37 -4.33 -1.23
N SER A 43 12.53 -4.78 -1.69
CA SER A 43 12.64 -5.57 -2.91
C SER A 43 12.19 -7.02 -2.74
N SER A 44 11.88 -7.45 -1.51
CA SER A 44 11.43 -8.82 -1.26
C SER A 44 9.99 -9.07 -1.70
N ILE A 45 9.22 -8.00 -1.91
CA ILE A 45 7.82 -8.08 -2.32
C ILE A 45 7.68 -7.58 -3.75
N THR A 46 7.08 -8.41 -4.60
CA THR A 46 6.84 -8.08 -6.00
C THR A 46 5.34 -8.08 -6.30
N LEU A 47 4.95 -7.57 -7.46
CA LEU A 47 3.56 -7.64 -7.90
C LEU A 47 3.06 -9.09 -7.97
N ALA A 48 3.93 -10.03 -8.34
CA ALA A 48 3.57 -11.45 -8.38
C ALA A 48 3.17 -11.96 -6.99
N ASP A 49 3.78 -11.48 -5.92
CA ASP A 49 3.45 -11.89 -4.57
C ASP A 49 2.03 -11.51 -4.18
N LEU A 50 1.55 -10.37 -4.67
CA LEU A 50 0.18 -9.93 -4.42
C LEU A 50 -0.86 -10.70 -5.24
N SER A 51 -0.44 -11.35 -6.32
CA SER A 51 -1.35 -12.05 -7.25
C SER A 51 -1.54 -13.52 -6.95
N ILE A 52 -0.70 -14.11 -6.07
CA ILE A 52 -0.78 -15.53 -5.73
C ILE A 52 -1.37 -15.71 -4.33
N ASP A 53 -1.81 -16.93 -4.03
CA ASP A 53 -2.38 -17.26 -2.73
C ASP A 53 -1.27 -17.45 -1.69
N LYS A 54 -0.83 -16.35 -1.12
CA LYS A 54 0.06 -16.32 0.04
C LYS A 54 -0.71 -15.92 1.27
N ASP A 55 -0.28 -16.40 2.42
CA ASP A 55 -0.89 -16.01 3.69
C ASP A 55 -0.60 -14.55 4.03
N TYR A 56 0.53 -14.02 3.54
CA TYR A 56 0.92 -12.65 3.84
C TYR A 56 1.87 -12.10 2.78
N VAL A 57 1.85 -10.77 2.65
CA VAL A 57 2.81 -9.99 1.85
C VAL A 57 3.39 -8.87 2.72
N SER A 58 3.72 -9.22 3.95
CA SER A 58 4.21 -8.28 4.96
C SER A 58 5.58 -7.73 4.60
N THR A 59 5.79 -6.46 4.95
CA THR A 59 7.12 -5.83 4.94
C THR A 59 7.75 -5.95 6.33
N ASP A 60 9.00 -5.51 6.48
CA ASP A 60 9.67 -5.51 7.80
C ASP A 60 9.00 -4.56 8.80
N VAL A 61 8.23 -3.57 8.32
CA VAL A 61 7.63 -2.55 9.16
C VAL A 61 6.15 -2.76 9.36
N MET A 62 5.43 -3.20 8.32
CA MET A 62 3.98 -3.33 8.34
C MET A 62 3.56 -4.72 7.91
N ASP A 63 2.62 -5.30 8.65
CA ASP A 63 2.04 -6.58 8.31
C ASP A 63 0.94 -6.41 7.27
N ALA A 64 0.89 -7.36 6.34
CA ALA A 64 -0.16 -7.47 5.35
C ALA A 64 -0.58 -8.93 5.27
N VAL A 65 -1.73 -9.25 5.86
CA VAL A 65 -2.24 -10.61 5.93
C VAL A 65 -3.34 -10.78 4.90
N ILE A 66 -3.21 -11.82 4.06
CA ILE A 66 -4.18 -12.10 3.00
C ILE A 66 -5.21 -13.10 3.53
N ASP A 67 -6.49 -12.76 3.37
CA ASP A 67 -7.60 -13.66 3.63
C ASP A 67 -8.53 -13.61 2.41
N LYS A 68 -8.40 -14.59 1.52
CA LYS A 68 -9.15 -14.70 0.27
C LYS A 68 -8.98 -13.46 -0.60
N ASP A 69 -10.05 -12.65 -0.74
CA ASP A 69 -10.04 -11.45 -1.57
C ASP A 69 -9.75 -10.17 -0.78
N LYS A 70 -9.39 -10.31 0.49
CA LYS A 70 -9.10 -9.17 1.38
C LYS A 70 -7.66 -9.18 1.85
N VAL A 71 -7.13 -8.00 2.13
CA VAL A 71 -5.83 -7.83 2.76
C VAL A 71 -6.01 -6.97 4.01
N TYR A 72 -5.46 -7.46 5.12
CA TYR A 72 -5.46 -6.75 6.39
C TYR A 72 -4.09 -6.09 6.57
N LEU A 73 -4.09 -4.76 6.62
CA LEU A 73 -2.87 -3.97 6.80
C LEU A 73 -2.82 -3.45 8.23
N GLY A 74 -1.68 -3.61 8.89
CA GLY A 74 -1.52 -3.11 10.24
C GLY A 74 -0.12 -3.34 10.78
N PHE A 75 0.06 -2.96 12.04
CA PHE A 75 1.31 -3.18 12.75
C PHE A 75 1.06 -4.24 13.82
N SER A 76 1.93 -5.24 13.88
CA SER A 76 1.85 -6.33 14.88
C SER A 76 0.55 -7.15 14.79
N LEU A 77 0.13 -7.46 13.56
CA LEU A 77 -0.99 -8.38 13.34
C LEU A 77 -0.55 -9.81 13.64
N HIS A 78 -1.52 -10.66 14.00
CA HIS A 78 -1.26 -12.07 14.28
C HIS A 78 -1.95 -12.95 13.24
N LEU A 79 -1.21 -13.89 12.68
CA LEU A 79 -1.81 -14.98 11.91
C LEU A 79 -2.60 -15.87 12.87
N PRO A 80 -3.66 -16.53 12.40
CA PRO A 80 -4.46 -17.40 13.30
C PRO A 80 -3.64 -18.41 14.09
N GLU A 81 -2.61 -19.00 13.48
CA GLU A 81 -1.74 -19.98 14.13
C GLU A 81 -0.77 -19.36 15.14
N ASP A 82 -0.54 -18.07 15.09
CA ASP A 82 0.44 -17.39 15.94
C ASP A 82 -0.22 -16.62 17.10
N ARG A 83 -1.54 -16.74 17.25
CA ARG A 83 -2.28 -15.98 18.25
C ARG A 83 -1.95 -16.47 19.67
N PRO A 84 -1.59 -15.54 20.59
CA PRO A 84 -1.37 -15.92 21.98
C PRO A 84 -2.67 -16.35 22.65
N ALA A 85 -2.54 -17.04 23.81
CA ALA A 85 -3.71 -17.55 24.53
C ALA A 85 -4.65 -16.42 25.00
N ASP A 86 -4.12 -15.24 25.26
CA ASP A 86 -4.88 -14.05 25.69
C ASP A 86 -5.24 -13.11 24.53
N TYR A 87 -5.20 -13.63 23.31
CA TYR A 87 -5.49 -12.83 22.11
C TYR A 87 -6.91 -12.26 22.16
N ASP A 88 -7.00 -10.96 21.91
CA ASP A 88 -8.26 -10.23 21.83
C ASP A 88 -8.32 -9.49 20.48
N PRO A 89 -9.14 -9.95 19.53
CA PRO A 89 -9.24 -9.34 18.21
C PRO A 89 -9.63 -7.86 18.24
N SER A 90 -10.37 -7.44 19.25
CA SER A 90 -10.82 -6.05 19.36
C SER A 90 -9.70 -5.06 19.63
N LYS A 91 -8.53 -5.56 20.07
CA LYS A 91 -7.36 -4.72 20.36
C LYS A 91 -6.44 -4.55 19.16
N GLU A 92 -6.62 -5.33 18.10
CA GLU A 92 -5.84 -5.17 16.88
C GLU A 92 -6.38 -4.01 16.06
N ILE A 93 -5.47 -3.17 15.59
CA ILE A 93 -5.82 -2.03 14.74
C ILE A 93 -5.33 -2.34 13.33
N TYR A 94 -6.25 -2.36 12.39
CA TYR A 94 -5.94 -2.69 11.01
C TYR A 94 -6.88 -1.99 10.06
N TYR A 95 -6.48 -1.95 8.78
CA TYR A 95 -7.30 -1.50 7.67
C TYR A 95 -7.52 -2.68 6.73
N ILE A 96 -8.76 -2.85 6.28
CA ILE A 96 -9.11 -3.92 5.33
C ILE A 96 -9.26 -3.28 3.95
N ILE A 97 -8.54 -3.81 2.98
CA ILE A 97 -8.64 -3.38 1.59
C ILE A 97 -8.88 -4.61 0.71
N ASP A 98 -9.63 -4.45 -0.37
CA ASP A 98 -9.77 -5.51 -1.36
C ASP A 98 -8.41 -5.81 -1.98
N ARG A 99 -8.12 -7.09 -2.15
CA ARG A 99 -6.86 -7.55 -2.73
C ARG A 99 -6.65 -6.95 -4.13
N GLU A 100 -7.71 -6.90 -4.95
CA GLU A 100 -7.65 -6.30 -6.28
C GLU A 100 -7.28 -4.83 -6.24
N GLU A 101 -7.86 -4.09 -5.30
CA GLU A 101 -7.53 -2.67 -5.14
C GLU A 101 -6.07 -2.48 -4.75
N LEU A 102 -5.60 -3.27 -3.80
CA LEU A 102 -4.19 -3.17 -3.37
C LEU A 102 -3.24 -3.53 -4.50
N MET A 103 -3.55 -4.58 -5.26
CA MET A 103 -2.75 -4.98 -6.42
C MET A 103 -2.70 -3.86 -7.48
N TYR A 104 -3.84 -3.24 -7.74
CA TYR A 104 -3.91 -2.15 -8.70
C TYR A 104 -3.07 -0.96 -8.24
N LEU A 105 -3.22 -0.57 -6.97
CA LEU A 105 -2.46 0.54 -6.41
C LEU A 105 -0.96 0.25 -6.44
N ALA A 106 -0.56 -0.97 -6.05
CA ALA A 106 0.86 -1.36 -6.08
C ALA A 106 1.43 -1.34 -7.49
N ARG A 107 0.65 -1.85 -8.47
CA ARG A 107 1.08 -1.84 -9.88
C ARG A 107 1.30 -0.42 -10.39
N ARG A 108 0.35 0.48 -10.08
CA ARG A 108 0.48 1.88 -10.48
C ARG A 108 1.64 2.56 -9.77
N TRP A 109 1.88 2.21 -8.50
CA TRP A 109 2.98 2.74 -7.72
C TRP A 109 4.34 2.32 -8.29
N TYR A 110 4.52 1.04 -8.59
CA TYR A 110 5.75 0.56 -9.21
C TYR A 110 5.99 1.19 -10.57
N SER A 111 4.94 1.30 -11.40
CA SER A 111 5.04 1.99 -12.69
C SER A 111 5.47 3.45 -12.53
N PHE A 112 4.93 4.12 -11.52
CA PHE A 112 5.28 5.53 -11.25
C PHE A 112 6.74 5.65 -10.84
N ILE A 113 7.21 4.79 -9.94
CA ILE A 113 8.60 4.80 -9.47
C ILE A 113 9.58 4.58 -10.63
N GLU A 114 9.19 3.78 -11.61
CA GLU A 114 10.03 3.42 -12.75
C GLU A 114 9.94 4.39 -13.93
N ARG A 115 9.27 5.54 -13.76
CA ARG A 115 9.21 6.53 -14.83
C ARG A 115 10.62 6.99 -15.23
N PRO A 116 10.84 7.35 -16.52
CA PRO A 116 12.15 7.85 -16.96
C PRO A 116 12.61 9.07 -16.14
N VAL A 117 13.91 9.21 -15.99
CA VAL A 117 14.53 10.29 -15.21
C VAL A 117 14.02 11.66 -15.65
N GLU A 118 13.74 11.84 -16.94
CA GLU A 118 13.24 13.10 -17.50
C GLU A 118 11.88 13.50 -16.93
N LEU A 119 11.08 12.53 -16.47
CA LEU A 119 9.77 12.80 -15.88
C LEU A 119 9.83 12.95 -14.36
N LYS A 120 10.95 12.60 -13.71
CA LYS A 120 11.08 12.67 -12.25
C LYS A 120 11.31 14.11 -11.80
N ARG A 121 10.25 14.91 -11.87
CA ARG A 121 10.27 16.33 -11.52
C ARG A 121 9.02 16.68 -10.70
N PRO A 122 9.07 17.71 -9.86
CA PRO A 122 7.93 18.04 -8.98
C PRO A 122 6.62 18.35 -9.70
N ASN A 123 6.69 18.76 -10.97
CA ASN A 123 5.50 19.07 -11.75
C ASN A 123 4.88 17.82 -12.41
N TYR A 124 5.52 16.67 -12.31
CA TYR A 124 4.95 15.41 -12.83
C TYR A 124 4.18 14.69 -11.74
N GLN A 125 2.90 14.47 -11.97
CA GLN A 125 2.00 13.87 -10.98
C GLN A 125 1.05 12.91 -11.66
N GLU A 126 0.62 11.88 -10.92
CA GLU A 126 -0.43 10.95 -11.36
C GLU A 126 -1.49 10.85 -10.27
N ILE A 127 -2.75 11.00 -10.66
CA ILE A 127 -3.88 10.81 -9.75
C ILE A 127 -4.41 9.39 -9.96
N ILE A 128 -4.48 8.65 -8.88
CA ILE A 128 -4.86 7.23 -8.91
C ILE A 128 -6.12 7.04 -8.08
N ASP A 129 -7.14 6.42 -8.69
CA ASP A 129 -8.37 6.06 -8.00
C ASP A 129 -8.42 4.55 -7.85
N SER A 130 -8.48 4.06 -6.61
CA SER A 130 -8.48 2.62 -6.34
C SER A 130 -9.69 1.91 -6.96
N GLU A 131 -10.78 2.62 -7.20
CA GLU A 131 -11.97 2.04 -7.84
C GLU A 131 -11.72 1.65 -9.30
N GLU A 132 -10.67 2.18 -9.92
CA GLU A 132 -10.27 1.79 -11.27
C GLU A 132 -9.84 0.32 -11.34
N ALA A 133 -9.54 -0.31 -10.21
CA ALA A 133 -9.20 -1.73 -10.14
C ALA A 133 -10.31 -2.63 -10.71
N TYR A 134 -11.55 -2.16 -10.69
CA TYR A 134 -12.72 -2.95 -11.10
C TYR A 134 -13.21 -2.65 -12.53
N LYS A 135 -12.48 -1.84 -13.24
CA LYS A 135 -12.86 -1.42 -14.60
C LYS A 135 -12.02 -2.09 -15.68
#